data_f36cad581aa1bf21703676090adf1fe0
#
_entry.id   f36cad581aa1bf21703676090adf1fe0
#
_cell.length_a   1.000
_cell.length_b   1.000
_cell.length_c   1.000
_cell.angle_alpha   90.00
_cell.angle_beta   90.00
_cell.angle_gamma   90.00
#
_symmetry.space_group_name_H-M   'P 1'
#
loop_
_entity.id
_entity.type
_entity.pdbx_description
1 polymer ?
#
loop_
_entity_poly.entity_id
_entity_poly.type
_entity_poly.pdbx_seq_one_letter_code
_entity_poly.pdbx_strand_id
1 'polypeptide(L)'
;MKALKIIAVVVVVLFVASTLVIAKHHTPEERGKALFNSTSFGNGTSGNACNTCHPGGKGLEGAGAKSEWKTPGGTFKTLEEAVNICITMALKGKALDVKSQEMEDMVSYIKSLKPKGGADAPKKKPAMGC
;
A
#
# COMPACT_ATOMS: atom_id res chain seq x y z
N MET A 1 -3.76 45.08 35.01
CA MET A 1 -2.81 44.79 33.92
C MET A 1 -2.08 43.44 34.09
N LYS A 2 -1.67 43.05 35.30
CA LYS A 2 -0.98 41.74 35.51
C LYS A 2 -1.91 40.54 35.28
N ALA A 3 -3.15 40.58 35.75
CA ALA A 3 -4.14 39.52 35.57
C ALA A 3 -4.47 39.25 34.08
N LEU A 4 -4.59 40.30 33.26
CA LEU A 4 -4.88 40.18 31.85
C LEU A 4 -3.74 39.54 31.07
N LYS A 5 -2.48 39.80 31.44
CA LYS A 5 -1.30 39.14 30.86
C LYS A 5 -1.22 37.66 31.20
N ILE A 6 -1.58 37.28 32.41
CA ILE A 6 -1.60 35.86 32.87
C ILE A 6 -2.67 35.07 32.10
N ILE A 7 -3.87 35.65 31.94
CA ILE A 7 -4.96 34.99 31.17
C ILE A 7 -4.55 34.84 29.72
N ALA A 8 -3.91 35.80 29.10
CA ALA A 8 -3.43 35.70 27.71
C ALA A 8 -2.38 34.60 27.55
N VAL A 9 -1.45 34.44 28.49
CA VAL A 9 -0.43 33.38 28.46
C VAL A 9 -1.06 32.02 28.63
N VAL A 10 -2.01 31.87 29.56
CA VAL A 10 -2.70 30.59 29.80
C VAL A 10 -3.51 30.14 28.56
N VAL A 11 -4.20 31.07 27.89
CA VAL A 11 -4.96 30.78 26.67
C VAL A 11 -4.03 30.33 25.54
N VAL A 12 -2.87 31.02 25.37
CA VAL A 12 -1.89 30.62 24.35
C VAL A 12 -1.31 29.23 24.63
N VAL A 13 -0.99 28.90 25.89
CA VAL A 13 -0.47 27.57 26.28
C VAL A 13 -1.52 26.48 26.06
N LEU A 14 -2.78 26.75 26.36
CA LEU A 14 -3.88 25.81 26.11
C LEU A 14 -4.14 25.60 24.62
N PHE A 15 -3.95 26.63 23.77
CA PHE A 15 -4.11 26.54 22.33
C PHE A 15 -2.98 25.72 21.67
N VAL A 16 -1.75 25.85 22.18
CA VAL A 16 -0.60 25.05 21.69
C VAL A 16 -0.70 23.60 22.11
N ALA A 17 -1.27 23.30 23.27
CA ALA A 17 -1.47 21.91 23.73
C ALA A 17 -2.54 21.15 22.92
N SER A 18 -3.46 21.87 22.25
CA SER A 18 -4.53 21.25 21.45
C SER A 18 -4.08 20.77 20.08
N THR A 19 -2.88 21.07 19.62
CA THR A 19 -2.36 20.71 18.30
C THR A 19 -1.51 19.43 18.28
N LEU A 20 -1.39 18.74 19.40
CA LEU A 20 -0.92 17.36 19.43
C LEU A 20 -2.04 16.43 18.94
N VAL A 21 -2.54 16.67 17.73
CA VAL A 21 -3.22 15.64 16.97
C VAL A 21 -2.18 14.57 16.75
N ILE A 22 -2.33 13.45 17.46
CA ILE A 22 -1.59 12.23 17.19
C ILE A 22 -1.91 11.89 15.74
N ALA A 23 -1.05 12.29 14.82
CA ALA A 23 -1.07 11.78 13.47
C ALA A 23 -0.93 10.27 13.63
N LYS A 24 -2.03 9.54 13.43
CA LYS A 24 -2.02 8.08 13.37
C LYS A 24 -1.02 7.75 12.25
N HIS A 25 0.20 7.37 12.62
CA HIS A 25 1.18 6.91 11.66
C HIS A 25 0.65 5.58 11.12
N HIS A 26 -0.08 5.67 10.00
CA HIS A 26 -0.47 4.49 9.27
C HIS A 26 0.79 3.77 8.77
N THR A 27 0.84 2.46 8.97
CA THR A 27 1.93 1.64 8.43
C THR A 27 1.90 1.70 6.89
N PRO A 28 3.01 1.41 6.20
CA PRO A 28 3.01 1.28 4.74
C PRO A 28 1.91 0.35 4.23
N GLU A 29 1.67 -0.76 4.94
CA GLU A 29 0.61 -1.72 4.59
C GLU A 29 -0.80 -1.13 4.73
N GLU A 30 -1.05 -0.34 5.78
CA GLU A 30 -2.34 0.33 5.96
C GLU A 30 -2.59 1.39 4.89
N ARG A 31 -1.57 2.18 4.54
CA ARG A 31 -1.66 3.14 3.45
C ARG A 31 -1.84 2.43 2.10
N GLY A 32 -1.07 1.38 1.85
CA GLY A 32 -1.20 0.54 0.66
C GLY A 32 -2.59 -0.09 0.54
N LYS A 33 -3.18 -0.56 1.65
CA LYS A 33 -4.55 -1.06 1.68
C LYS A 33 -5.56 0.03 1.31
N ALA A 34 -5.37 1.26 1.77
CA ALA A 34 -6.23 2.38 1.39
C ALA A 34 -6.12 2.66 -0.11
N LEU A 35 -4.90 2.70 -0.66
CA LEU A 35 -4.65 2.86 -2.10
C LEU A 35 -5.26 1.71 -2.92
N PHE A 36 -5.17 0.47 -2.45
CA PHE A 36 -5.73 -0.72 -3.09
C PHE A 36 -7.24 -0.64 -3.26
N ASN A 37 -7.94 0.06 -2.36
CA ASN A 37 -9.37 0.29 -2.40
C ASN A 37 -9.75 1.62 -3.09
N SER A 38 -8.78 2.42 -3.50
CA SER A 38 -9.02 3.72 -4.11
C SER A 38 -9.24 3.59 -5.61
N THR A 39 -10.34 4.15 -6.11
CA THR A 39 -10.62 4.24 -7.56
C THR A 39 -9.79 5.31 -8.25
N SER A 40 -9.14 6.20 -7.49
CA SER A 40 -8.27 7.26 -8.01
C SER A 40 -6.79 6.92 -7.97
N PHE A 41 -6.41 5.71 -7.54
CA PHE A 41 -5.00 5.29 -7.50
C PHE A 41 -4.35 5.39 -8.88
N GLY A 42 -3.16 5.99 -8.95
CA GLY A 42 -2.48 6.27 -10.22
C GLY A 42 -3.29 7.19 -11.16
N ASN A 43 -4.12 8.09 -10.62
CA ASN A 43 -5.06 8.91 -11.40
C ASN A 43 -6.02 8.07 -12.25
N GLY A 44 -6.49 6.95 -11.72
CA GLY A 44 -7.45 6.06 -12.36
C GLY A 44 -8.75 6.78 -12.74
N THR A 45 -9.26 6.48 -13.92
CA THR A 45 -10.49 7.09 -14.47
C THR A 45 -11.56 6.06 -14.83
N SER A 46 -11.27 4.76 -14.67
CA SER A 46 -12.23 3.68 -15.00
C SER A 46 -13.34 3.49 -13.97
N GLY A 47 -13.24 4.12 -12.77
CA GLY A 47 -14.11 3.85 -11.63
C GLY A 47 -13.79 2.53 -10.90
N ASN A 48 -12.80 1.76 -11.35
CA ASN A 48 -12.35 0.55 -10.70
C ASN A 48 -11.20 0.83 -9.71
N ALA A 49 -11.10 -0.01 -8.69
CA ALA A 49 -9.96 -0.11 -7.79
C ALA A 49 -9.28 -1.47 -7.98
N CYS A 50 -8.08 -1.66 -7.43
CA CYS A 50 -7.44 -2.98 -7.42
C CYS A 50 -8.34 -4.03 -6.75
N ASN A 51 -9.04 -3.63 -5.67
CA ASN A 51 -9.99 -4.46 -4.95
C ASN A 51 -11.19 -4.90 -5.78
N THR A 52 -11.53 -4.21 -6.86
CA THR A 52 -12.64 -4.59 -7.76
C THR A 52 -12.36 -5.93 -8.44
N CYS A 53 -11.12 -6.14 -8.90
CA CYS A 53 -10.69 -7.38 -9.54
C CYS A 53 -10.08 -8.38 -8.54
N HIS A 54 -9.51 -7.90 -7.45
CA HIS A 54 -8.84 -8.68 -6.42
C HIS A 54 -9.49 -8.47 -5.04
N PRO A 55 -10.75 -8.88 -4.84
CA PRO A 55 -11.48 -8.61 -3.59
C PRO A 55 -10.73 -9.16 -2.38
N GLY A 56 -10.35 -8.24 -1.45
CA GLY A 56 -9.57 -8.59 -0.28
C GLY A 56 -8.17 -9.13 -0.59
N GLY A 57 -7.60 -8.84 -1.78
CA GLY A 57 -6.30 -9.33 -2.22
C GLY A 57 -6.34 -10.73 -2.86
N LYS A 58 -7.53 -11.27 -3.16
CA LYS A 58 -7.69 -12.59 -3.76
C LYS A 58 -6.90 -12.72 -5.07
N GLY A 59 -6.08 -13.76 -5.17
CA GLY A 59 -5.21 -14.03 -6.31
C GLY A 59 -3.87 -13.30 -6.27
N LEU A 60 -3.63 -12.47 -5.25
CA LEU A 60 -2.35 -11.79 -5.00
C LEU A 60 -1.61 -12.37 -3.80
N GLU A 61 -2.19 -13.39 -3.15
CA GLU A 61 -1.58 -14.04 -1.99
C GLU A 61 -0.21 -14.65 -2.37
N GLY A 62 0.81 -14.32 -1.58
CA GLY A 62 2.17 -14.76 -1.84
C GLY A 62 2.86 -14.07 -3.03
N ALA A 63 2.25 -13.04 -3.63
CA ALA A 63 2.87 -12.31 -4.73
C ALA A 63 4.23 -11.72 -4.35
N GLY A 64 4.43 -11.34 -3.09
CA GLY A 64 5.71 -10.80 -2.62
C GLY A 64 6.88 -11.79 -2.62
N ALA A 65 6.62 -13.09 -2.77
CA ALA A 65 7.66 -14.13 -2.80
C ALA A 65 7.99 -14.61 -4.23
N LYS A 66 7.32 -14.07 -5.25
CA LYS A 66 7.54 -14.44 -6.65
C LYS A 66 8.76 -13.73 -7.22
N SER A 67 9.38 -14.33 -8.24
CA SER A 67 10.46 -13.74 -9.03
C SER A 67 9.98 -13.21 -10.38
N GLU A 68 8.74 -13.50 -10.75
CA GLU A 68 8.09 -12.94 -11.93
C GLU A 68 6.57 -12.89 -11.75
N TRP A 69 5.95 -11.94 -12.43
CA TRP A 69 4.50 -11.68 -12.37
C TRP A 69 3.92 -11.73 -13.78
N LYS A 70 2.97 -12.63 -13.97
CA LYS A 70 2.20 -12.73 -15.24
C LYS A 70 0.93 -11.90 -15.11
N THR A 71 0.75 -10.97 -16.04
CA THR A 71 -0.42 -10.12 -16.14
C THR A 71 -0.96 -10.15 -17.59
N PRO A 72 -2.16 -9.62 -17.84
CA PRO A 72 -2.64 -9.48 -19.23
C PRO A 72 -1.71 -8.65 -20.14
N GLY A 73 -0.90 -7.76 -19.56
CA GLY A 73 0.06 -6.94 -20.29
C GLY A 73 1.42 -7.61 -20.54
N GLY A 74 1.65 -8.83 -20.03
CA GLY A 74 2.90 -9.56 -20.18
C GLY A 74 3.47 -10.13 -18.89
N THR A 75 4.74 -10.53 -18.95
CA THR A 75 5.49 -11.05 -17.80
C THR A 75 6.52 -10.03 -17.35
N PHE A 76 6.51 -9.70 -16.05
CA PHE A 76 7.34 -8.67 -15.45
C PHE A 76 8.27 -9.27 -14.38
N LYS A 77 9.41 -8.63 -14.17
CA LYS A 77 10.44 -9.08 -13.22
C LYS A 77 10.36 -8.38 -11.88
N THR A 78 9.56 -7.32 -11.78
CA THR A 78 9.30 -6.59 -10.54
C THR A 78 7.81 -6.48 -10.29
N LEU A 79 7.43 -6.46 -9.01
CA LEU A 79 6.03 -6.30 -8.61
C LEU A 79 5.52 -4.90 -8.97
N GLU A 80 6.38 -3.91 -8.88
CA GLU A 80 6.11 -2.51 -9.22
C GLU A 80 5.70 -2.36 -10.70
N GLU A 81 6.42 -3.03 -11.61
CA GLU A 81 6.05 -3.05 -13.03
C GLU A 81 4.69 -3.72 -13.26
N ALA A 82 4.44 -4.85 -12.59
CA ALA A 82 3.16 -5.54 -12.67
C ALA A 82 2.00 -4.68 -12.14
N VAL A 83 2.22 -3.91 -11.06
CA VAL A 83 1.25 -2.94 -10.53
C VAL A 83 0.99 -1.83 -11.55
N ASN A 84 2.04 -1.27 -12.16
CA ASN A 84 1.91 -0.21 -13.16
C ASN A 84 1.11 -0.64 -14.40
N ILE A 85 1.27 -1.88 -14.85
CA ILE A 85 0.43 -2.41 -15.93
C ILE A 85 -1.05 -2.47 -15.53
N CYS A 86 -1.34 -2.91 -14.30
CA CYS A 86 -2.73 -2.90 -13.81
C CYS A 86 -3.29 -1.49 -13.71
N ILE A 87 -2.49 -0.51 -13.25
CA ILE A 87 -2.90 0.91 -13.22
C ILE A 87 -3.28 1.40 -14.63
N THR A 88 -2.42 1.19 -15.62
CA THR A 88 -2.64 1.71 -16.97
C THR A 88 -3.74 0.99 -17.72
N MET A 89 -3.81 -0.34 -17.60
CA MET A 89 -4.78 -1.15 -18.35
C MET A 89 -6.14 -1.21 -17.69
N ALA A 90 -6.20 -1.51 -16.38
CA ALA A 90 -7.46 -1.78 -15.68
C ALA A 90 -8.06 -0.51 -15.05
N LEU A 91 -7.24 0.33 -14.45
CA LEU A 91 -7.71 1.56 -13.81
C LEU A 91 -7.79 2.74 -14.79
N LYS A 92 -7.22 2.62 -16.00
CA LYS A 92 -7.09 3.70 -16.98
C LYS A 92 -6.39 4.93 -16.39
N GLY A 93 -5.38 4.67 -15.58
CA GLY A 93 -4.58 5.66 -14.90
C GLY A 93 -3.22 5.87 -15.58
N LYS A 94 -2.32 6.51 -14.84
CA LYS A 94 -0.93 6.77 -15.24
C LYS A 94 0.00 5.91 -14.39
N ALA A 95 1.01 5.31 -15.03
CA ALA A 95 2.06 4.59 -14.32
C ALA A 95 2.73 5.52 -13.29
N LEU A 96 2.97 4.99 -12.10
CA LEU A 96 3.69 5.68 -11.03
C LEU A 96 5.19 5.45 -11.17
N ASP A 97 5.96 6.38 -10.62
CA ASP A 97 7.38 6.13 -10.37
C ASP A 97 7.50 4.93 -9.42
N VAL A 98 8.33 3.96 -9.80
CA VAL A 98 8.54 2.72 -9.02
C VAL A 98 9.14 2.97 -7.62
N LYS A 99 9.74 4.15 -7.42
CA LYS A 99 10.30 4.60 -6.14
C LYS A 99 9.38 5.59 -5.39
N SER A 100 8.18 5.84 -5.90
CA SER A 100 7.23 6.72 -5.21
C SER A 100 6.72 6.08 -3.92
N GLN A 101 6.38 6.90 -2.94
CA GLN A 101 5.80 6.45 -1.67
C GLN A 101 4.51 5.65 -1.89
N GLU A 102 3.68 6.06 -2.82
CA GLU A 102 2.44 5.36 -3.16
C GLU A 102 2.71 3.96 -3.72
N MET A 103 3.75 3.79 -4.55
CA MET A 103 4.14 2.49 -5.06
C MET A 103 4.73 1.62 -3.94
N GLU A 104 5.58 2.16 -3.09
CA GLU A 104 6.15 1.45 -1.94
C GLU A 104 5.06 0.96 -0.98
N ASP A 105 4.08 1.80 -0.67
CA ASP A 105 2.95 1.47 0.19
C ASP A 105 2.09 0.36 -0.44
N MET A 106 1.77 0.48 -1.73
CA MET A 106 1.01 -0.53 -2.46
C MET A 106 1.72 -1.88 -2.46
N VAL A 107 3.00 -1.89 -2.77
CA VAL A 107 3.84 -3.10 -2.78
C VAL A 107 3.94 -3.71 -1.37
N SER A 108 4.07 -2.89 -0.34
CA SER A 108 4.08 -3.33 1.06
C SER A 108 2.77 -4.06 1.42
N TYR A 109 1.63 -3.50 1.03
CA TYR A 109 0.33 -4.14 1.23
C TYR A 109 0.24 -5.48 0.48
N ILE A 110 0.59 -5.52 -0.81
CA ILE A 110 0.54 -6.76 -1.60
C ILE A 110 1.46 -7.84 -1.00
N LYS A 111 2.66 -7.47 -0.55
CA LYS A 111 3.60 -8.38 0.12
C LYS A 111 3.07 -8.91 1.46
N SER A 112 2.19 -8.16 2.13
CA SER A 112 1.57 -8.59 3.38
C SER A 112 0.46 -9.64 3.18
N LEU A 113 -0.04 -9.82 1.95
CA LEU A 113 -1.09 -10.77 1.62
C LEU A 113 -0.54 -12.21 1.66
N LYS A 114 -0.86 -12.92 2.72
CA LYS A 114 -0.46 -14.33 2.90
C LYS A 114 -1.49 -15.27 2.26
N PRO A 115 -1.06 -16.45 1.74
CA PRO A 115 -1.98 -17.48 1.33
C PRO A 115 -2.93 -17.85 2.49
N LYS A 116 -4.22 -17.90 2.22
CA LYS A 116 -5.19 -18.41 3.20
C LYS A 116 -4.93 -19.91 3.42
N GLY A 117 -4.35 -20.28 4.59
CA GLY A 117 -4.20 -21.68 4.99
C GLY A 117 -2.83 -22.31 4.69
N GLY A 118 -1.74 -21.60 4.95
CA GLY A 118 -0.40 -22.17 4.89
C GLY A 118 0.47 -21.64 6.03
N ALA A 119 0.50 -22.38 7.13
CA ALA A 119 1.71 -22.44 7.93
C ALA A 119 2.79 -23.01 6.99
N ASP A 120 3.96 -22.33 6.93
CA ASP A 120 5.21 -22.81 6.34
C ASP A 120 5.11 -23.57 5.00
N ALA A 121 5.30 -22.84 3.89
CA ALA A 121 5.71 -23.49 2.67
C ALA A 121 7.01 -24.28 2.96
N PRO A 122 7.05 -25.60 2.69
CA PRO A 122 8.25 -26.39 2.97
C PRO A 122 9.40 -25.83 2.13
N LYS A 123 10.47 -25.44 2.80
CA LYS A 123 11.76 -25.16 2.16
C LYS A 123 12.09 -26.37 1.29
N LYS A 124 12.08 -26.17 -0.04
CA LYS A 124 12.49 -27.17 -1.00
C LYS A 124 13.90 -27.63 -0.63
N LYS A 125 14.00 -28.83 -0.02
CA LYS A 125 15.28 -29.48 0.21
C LYS A 125 16.00 -29.60 -1.13
N PRO A 126 17.29 -29.30 -1.22
CA PRO A 126 18.04 -29.64 -2.42
C PRO A 126 17.96 -31.13 -2.59
N ALA A 127 17.55 -31.60 -3.77
CA ALA A 127 17.59 -32.97 -4.14
C ALA A 127 19.06 -33.42 -4.13
N MET A 128 19.46 -34.23 -3.15
CA MET A 128 20.68 -34.99 -3.25
C MET A 128 20.41 -36.07 -4.29
N GLY A 129 21.00 -35.90 -5.46
CA GLY A 129 21.11 -36.93 -6.46
C GLY A 129 22.13 -37.98 -6.00
N CYS A 130 21.77 -39.24 -6.08
CA CYS A 130 22.70 -40.35 -6.27
C CYS A 130 23.15 -40.41 -7.72
#